data_9fa2073a8897f1188717ae06527eb8b8
#
_entry.id   9fa2073a8897f1188717ae06527eb8b8
#
_cell.length_a   1.000
_cell.length_b   1.000
_cell.length_c   1.000
_cell.angle_alpha   90.00
_cell.angle_beta   90.00
_cell.angle_gamma   90.00
#
_symmetry.space_group_name_H-M   'P 1'
#
loop_
_entity.id
_entity.type
_entity.pdbx_description
1 polymer ?
#
loop_
_entity_poly.entity_id
_entity_poly.type
_entity_poly.pdbx_seq_one_letter_code
_entity_poly.pdbx_strand_id
1 'polypeptide(L)'
;MRNSDIVDMVDELLNSEGEVRIGNLIFDRSEIVKRCDPTAYRIMVNEIIDSMIGDLQYDQDRLDPETDMAEHQEIQERIDELEGAYL
;
A
#
# COMPACT_ATOMS: atom_id res chain seq x y z
N MET A 1 7.87 -5.36 4.77
CA MET A 1 6.79 -5.65 3.81
C MET A 1 7.36 -5.60 2.39
N ARG A 2 7.03 -6.56 1.56
CA ARG A 2 7.56 -6.63 0.18
C ARG A 2 6.69 -5.81 -0.76
N ASN A 3 7.24 -5.33 -1.88
CA ASN A 3 6.47 -4.65 -2.92
C ASN A 3 5.27 -5.48 -3.40
N SER A 4 5.46 -6.80 -3.53
CA SER A 4 4.38 -7.70 -3.93
C SER A 4 3.20 -7.70 -2.97
N ASP A 5 3.45 -7.58 -1.66
CA ASP A 5 2.38 -7.53 -0.66
C ASP A 5 1.56 -6.25 -0.79
N ILE A 6 2.22 -5.13 -1.07
CA ILE A 6 1.56 -3.83 -1.26
C ILE A 6 0.78 -3.81 -2.57
N VAL A 7 1.35 -4.34 -3.63
CA VAL A 7 0.67 -4.49 -4.93
C VAL A 7 -0.59 -5.33 -4.77
N ASP A 8 -0.51 -6.44 -4.03
CA ASP A 8 -1.67 -7.29 -3.74
C ASP A 8 -2.75 -6.53 -2.96
N MET A 9 -2.37 -5.70 -1.99
CA MET A 9 -3.31 -4.85 -1.25
C MET A 9 -4.02 -3.85 -2.17
N VAL A 10 -3.30 -3.21 -3.08
CA VAL A 10 -3.88 -2.27 -4.06
C VAL A 10 -4.84 -3.02 -4.97
N ASP A 11 -4.46 -4.19 -5.45
CA ASP A 11 -5.31 -5.03 -6.30
C ASP A 11 -6.60 -5.41 -5.58
N GLU A 12 -6.52 -5.80 -4.31
CA GLU A 12 -7.70 -6.10 -3.50
C GLU A 12 -8.61 -4.89 -3.33
N LEU A 13 -8.04 -3.72 -3.08
CA LEU A 13 -8.80 -2.49 -2.94
C LEU A 13 -9.53 -2.12 -4.23
N LEU A 14 -8.87 -2.23 -5.37
CA LEU A 14 -9.49 -1.98 -6.67
C LEU A 14 -10.58 -2.99 -6.98
N ASN A 15 -10.30 -4.26 -6.74
CA ASN A 15 -11.24 -5.36 -7.04
C ASN A 15 -12.44 -5.38 -6.08
N SER A 16 -12.30 -4.79 -4.88
CA SER A 16 -13.41 -4.69 -3.92
C SER A 16 -14.57 -3.83 -4.43
N GLU A 17 -14.31 -2.95 -5.38
CA GLU A 17 -15.36 -2.15 -6.04
C GLU A 17 -16.18 -2.94 -7.06
N GLY A 18 -15.81 -4.18 -7.32
CA GLY A 18 -16.50 -5.08 -8.22
C GLY A 18 -15.79 -5.26 -9.55
N GLU A 19 -16.31 -6.18 -10.34
CA GLU A 19 -15.79 -6.50 -11.66
C GLU A 19 -16.30 -5.50 -12.71
N VAL A 20 -15.53 -5.30 -13.78
CA VAL A 20 -15.94 -4.50 -14.93
C VAL A 20 -16.34 -5.43 -16.05
N ARG A 21 -17.57 -5.27 -16.52
CA ARG A 21 -18.09 -6.06 -17.63
C ARG A 21 -18.13 -5.21 -18.90
N ILE A 22 -17.48 -5.74 -19.94
CA ILE A 22 -17.49 -5.14 -21.28
C ILE A 22 -18.00 -6.20 -22.25
N GLY A 23 -19.23 -6.03 -22.72
CA GLY A 23 -19.90 -7.06 -23.53
C GLY A 23 -20.07 -8.36 -22.72
N ASN A 24 -19.52 -9.47 -23.22
CA ASN A 24 -19.53 -10.75 -22.55
C ASN A 24 -18.25 -11.03 -21.73
N LEU A 25 -17.34 -10.05 -21.68
CA LEU A 25 -16.07 -10.19 -21.00
C LEU A 25 -16.12 -9.55 -19.61
N ILE A 26 -15.54 -10.23 -18.64
CA ILE A 26 -15.42 -9.75 -17.25
C ILE A 26 -13.96 -9.53 -16.95
N PHE A 27 -13.63 -8.34 -16.42
CA PHE A 27 -12.27 -7.97 -16.08
C PHE A 27 -12.20 -7.53 -14.63
N ASP A 28 -11.07 -7.83 -13.98
CA ASP A 28 -10.73 -7.24 -12.69
C ASP A 28 -10.33 -5.78 -12.88
N ARG A 29 -10.77 -4.89 -11.99
CA ARG A 29 -10.41 -3.47 -12.07
C ARG A 29 -8.90 -3.25 -12.02
N SER A 30 -8.20 -3.99 -11.17
CA SER A 30 -6.75 -3.91 -11.08
C SER A 30 -6.05 -4.22 -12.40
N GLU A 31 -6.52 -5.22 -13.13
CA GLU A 31 -5.99 -5.58 -14.45
C GLU A 31 -6.17 -4.45 -15.46
N ILE A 32 -7.35 -3.82 -15.47
CA ILE A 32 -7.66 -2.72 -16.38
C ILE A 32 -6.72 -1.54 -16.10
N VAL A 33 -6.57 -1.14 -14.85
CA VAL A 33 -5.71 -0.02 -14.48
C VAL A 33 -4.26 -0.30 -14.83
N LYS A 34 -3.75 -1.49 -14.52
CA LYS A 34 -2.38 -1.87 -14.84
C LYS A 34 -2.07 -1.81 -16.33
N ARG A 35 -3.01 -2.23 -17.18
CA ARG A 35 -2.81 -2.30 -18.63
C ARG A 35 -3.07 -0.98 -19.33
N CYS A 36 -4.11 -0.26 -18.92
CA CYS A 36 -4.54 0.96 -19.59
C CYS A 36 -3.82 2.19 -19.07
N ASP A 37 -3.48 2.22 -17.77
CA ASP A 37 -2.80 3.35 -17.15
C ASP A 37 -1.82 2.89 -16.07
N PRO A 38 -0.67 2.34 -16.48
CA PRO A 38 0.34 1.86 -15.52
C PRO A 38 0.92 2.99 -14.66
N THR A 39 0.93 4.22 -15.16
CA THR A 39 1.38 5.38 -14.39
C THR A 39 0.43 5.68 -13.24
N ALA A 40 -0.89 5.69 -13.51
CA ALA A 40 -1.88 5.87 -12.45
C ALA A 40 -1.82 4.75 -11.42
N TYR A 41 -1.62 3.51 -11.85
CA TYR A 41 -1.46 2.37 -10.96
C TYR A 41 -0.28 2.56 -10.00
N ARG A 42 0.87 2.97 -10.53
CA ARG A 42 2.06 3.25 -9.72
C ARG A 42 1.82 4.37 -8.72
N ILE A 43 1.14 5.44 -9.13
CA ILE A 43 0.79 6.54 -8.24
C ILE A 43 -0.11 6.05 -7.10
N MET A 44 -1.10 5.22 -7.40
CA MET A 44 -1.98 4.64 -6.38
C MET A 44 -1.21 3.80 -5.36
N VAL A 45 -0.28 2.96 -5.81
CA VAL A 45 0.57 2.16 -4.92
C VAL A 45 1.38 3.08 -4.01
N ASN A 46 2.01 4.10 -4.58
CA ASN A 46 2.86 5.02 -3.81
C ASN A 46 2.04 5.84 -2.81
N GLU A 47 0.83 6.26 -3.15
CA GLU A 47 -0.07 6.98 -2.23
C GLU A 47 -0.48 6.12 -1.04
N ILE A 48 -0.74 4.83 -1.27
CA ILE A 48 -1.05 3.90 -0.19
C ILE A 48 0.15 3.71 0.72
N ILE A 49 1.35 3.59 0.16
CA ILE A 49 2.59 3.50 0.94
C ILE A 49 2.76 4.76 1.80
N ASP A 50 2.58 5.95 1.23
CA ASP A 50 2.66 7.22 1.97
C ASP A 50 1.66 7.25 3.13
N SER A 51 0.44 6.82 2.91
CA SER A 51 -0.60 6.75 3.93
C SER A 51 -0.22 5.79 5.07
N MET A 52 0.31 4.62 4.72
CA MET A 52 0.75 3.63 5.71
C MET A 52 1.93 4.14 6.54
N ILE A 53 2.89 4.80 5.90
CA ILE A 53 4.03 5.41 6.60
C ILE A 53 3.55 6.50 7.55
N GLY A 54 2.64 7.36 7.10
CA GLY A 54 2.05 8.41 7.93
C GLY A 54 1.36 7.87 9.17
N ASP A 55 0.59 6.81 9.03
CA ASP A 55 -0.09 6.16 10.15
C ASP A 55 0.92 5.55 11.14
N LEU A 56 1.96 4.92 10.65
CA LEU A 56 3.02 4.35 11.49
C LEU A 56 3.81 5.43 12.21
N GLN A 57 4.12 6.54 11.54
CA GLN A 57 4.79 7.67 12.17
C GLN A 57 3.95 8.29 13.28
N TYR A 58 2.64 8.40 13.08
CA TYR A 58 1.72 8.88 14.10
C TYR A 58 1.73 7.96 15.32
N ASP A 59 1.69 6.65 15.12
CA ASP A 59 1.75 5.67 16.21
C ASP A 59 3.11 5.74 16.92
N GLN A 60 4.20 5.88 16.17
CA GLN A 60 5.54 6.01 16.71
C GLN A 60 5.68 7.25 17.61
N ASP A 61 5.12 8.38 17.18
CA ASP A 61 5.19 9.63 17.95
C ASP A 61 4.42 9.55 19.27
N ARG A 62 3.44 8.66 19.37
CA ARG A 62 2.67 8.43 20.58
C ARG A 62 3.38 7.54 21.59
N LEU A 63 4.40 6.80 21.18
CA LEU A 63 5.17 5.92 22.04
C LEU A 63 6.29 6.69 22.73
N ASP A 64 6.59 6.32 23.99
CA ASP A 64 7.73 6.85 24.71
C ASP A 64 9.00 6.12 24.23
N PRO A 65 9.99 6.84 23.66
CA PRO A 65 11.22 6.19 23.19
C PRO A 65 12.02 5.47 24.27
N GLU A 66 11.83 5.82 25.54
CA GLU A 66 12.56 5.20 26.65
C GLU A 66 11.85 3.96 27.19
N THR A 67 10.53 4.02 27.39
CA THR A 67 9.75 2.92 27.95
C THR A 67 9.24 1.94 26.92
N ASP A 68 8.95 2.43 25.70
CA ASP A 68 8.42 1.63 24.60
C ASP A 68 9.44 1.43 23.48
N MET A 69 10.72 1.38 23.83
CA MET A 69 11.82 1.33 22.86
C MET A 69 11.69 0.17 21.86
N ALA A 70 11.30 -1.02 22.32
CA ALA A 70 11.13 -2.17 21.44
C ALA A 70 10.02 -1.95 20.40
N GLU A 71 8.86 -1.44 20.81
CA GLU A 71 7.76 -1.14 19.92
C GLU A 71 8.09 0.00 18.97
N HIS A 72 8.73 1.05 19.48
CA HIS A 72 9.18 2.20 18.68
C HIS A 72 10.14 1.74 17.57
N GLN A 73 11.09 0.89 17.89
CA GLN A 73 12.03 0.35 16.91
C GLN A 73 11.34 -0.57 15.90
N GLU A 74 10.39 -1.38 16.33
CA GLU A 74 9.61 -2.26 15.43
C GLU A 74 8.84 -1.45 14.40
N ILE A 75 8.21 -0.35 14.83
CA ILE A 75 7.51 0.56 13.92
C ILE A 75 8.49 1.21 12.94
N GLN A 76 9.65 1.64 13.41
CA GLN A 76 10.68 2.22 12.55
C GLN A 76 11.15 1.24 11.48
N GLU A 77 11.33 -0.02 11.82
CA GLU A 77 11.70 -1.06 10.85
C GLU A 77 10.64 -1.23 9.77
N ARG A 78 9.35 -1.18 10.14
CA ARG A 78 8.25 -1.23 9.17
C ARG A 78 8.22 -0.02 8.25
N ILE A 79 8.47 1.17 8.81
CA ILE A 79 8.57 2.39 8.01
C ILE A 79 9.70 2.28 6.99
N ASP A 80 10.86 1.79 7.41
CA ASP A 80 12.03 1.61 6.55
C ASP A 80 11.73 0.61 5.41
N GLU A 81 11.04 -0.49 5.71
CA GLU A 81 10.60 -1.45 4.69
C GLU A 81 9.65 -0.82 3.68
N LEU A 82 8.68 -0.02 4.14
CA LEU A 82 7.73 0.65 3.27
C LEU A 82 8.41 1.70 2.39
N GLU A 83 9.38 2.44 2.92
CA GLU A 83 10.15 3.41 2.15
C GLU A 83 10.91 2.75 0.99
N GLY A 84 11.33 1.51 1.16
CA GLY A 84 11.96 0.73 0.10
C GLY A 84 10.99 0.10 -0.89
N ALA A 85 9.69 0.22 -0.69
CA ALA A 85 8.65 -0.45 -1.48
C ALA A 85 8.03 0.43 -2.58
N TYR A 86 8.39 1.70 -2.68
CA TYR A 86 7.89 2.59 -3.74
C TYR A 86 8.21 2.05 -5.14
N LEU A 87 7.26 2.19 -6.02
CA LEU A 87 7.42 1.79 -7.42
C LEU A 87 8.03 2.90 -8.28
#